data_4e4d2091903f47fba2601f07389fda04
#
_entry.id   4e4d2091903f47fba2601f07389fda04
#
_cell.length_a   1.000
_cell.length_b   1.000
_cell.length_c   1.000
_cell.angle_alpha   90.00
_cell.angle_beta   90.00
_cell.angle_gamma   90.00
#
_symmetry.space_group_name_H-M   'P 1'
#
loop_
_entity.id
_entity.type
_entity.pdbx_description
1 polymer ?
#
loop_
_entity_poly.entity_id
_entity_poly.type
_entity_poly.pdbx_seq_one_letter_code
_entity_poly.pdbx_strand_id
1 'polypeptide(L)'
;PLFAQEIEVIRSTQFDAATIVKGYTLESSDGLMRLGIRPNTLNTQTGVEIKTLAPEVMSQTLPSDKTLVGSIYLFDILNKSSYTGEDFFFLEIKYPEVWEELTSRRRIYFYNGVKAQWEELPSEDRPDEGSVRALIHLPYARLAIFDDNETPETGKASWYAYKGCDCAASPDYPKGTKLLVTRLDDQTKQVVVTVNDYGPDRAIHPDRVIDLDSVAFKQLGYLWEGVIFVRVESL
;
A
#
# COMPACT_ATOMS: atom_id res chain seq x y z
N PRO A 1 18.00 30.42 -13.43
CA PRO A 1 18.50 29.91 -12.16
C PRO A 1 18.03 28.45 -12.05
N LEU A 2 19.02 27.55 -12.11
CA LEU A 2 18.80 26.14 -11.78
C LEU A 2 18.40 26.09 -10.31
N PHE A 3 17.18 25.71 -10.01
CA PHE A 3 16.79 25.34 -8.67
C PHE A 3 17.57 24.07 -8.32
N ALA A 4 18.50 24.21 -7.37
CA ALA A 4 19.18 23.08 -6.78
C ALA A 4 18.11 22.14 -6.24
N GLN A 5 18.27 20.86 -6.54
CA GLN A 5 17.41 19.81 -6.01
C GLN A 5 17.57 19.81 -4.48
N GLU A 6 16.65 20.41 -3.77
CA GLU A 6 16.73 20.45 -2.31
C GLU A 6 16.28 19.10 -1.76
N ILE A 7 17.28 18.23 -1.58
CA ILE A 7 17.17 17.08 -0.68
C ILE A 7 17.53 17.60 0.70
N GLU A 8 16.57 17.61 1.59
CA GLU A 8 16.77 18.06 2.95
C GLU A 8 16.95 16.86 3.89
N VAL A 9 18.04 16.85 4.69
CA VAL A 9 18.23 15.88 5.77
C VAL A 9 17.38 16.30 6.96
N ILE A 10 16.33 15.56 7.23
CA ILE A 10 15.39 15.85 8.33
C ILE A 10 15.62 14.96 9.56
N ARG A 11 16.48 13.95 9.46
CA ARG A 11 16.95 13.15 10.59
C ARG A 11 18.28 12.50 10.24
N SER A 12 19.24 12.52 11.19
CA SER A 12 20.48 11.76 11.11
C SER A 12 20.80 11.13 12.46
N THR A 13 21.30 9.92 12.46
CA THR A 13 21.65 9.17 13.67
C THR A 13 22.87 8.30 13.40
N GLN A 14 23.82 8.27 14.35
CA GLN A 14 24.96 7.35 14.30
C GLN A 14 24.58 6.03 14.98
N PHE A 15 24.78 4.93 14.26
CA PHE A 15 24.65 3.57 14.75
C PHE A 15 26.03 3.10 15.20
N ASP A 16 26.31 3.26 16.47
CA ASP A 16 27.46 2.65 17.13
C ASP A 16 27.21 1.18 17.47
N ALA A 17 28.19 0.50 18.05
CA ALA A 17 28.06 -0.93 18.39
C ALA A 17 26.90 -1.21 19.36
N ALA A 18 26.64 -0.32 20.31
CA ALA A 18 25.56 -0.49 21.28
C ALA A 18 24.18 -0.33 20.63
N THR A 19 24.05 0.63 19.74
CA THR A 19 22.81 0.88 18.98
C THR A 19 22.52 -0.27 18.02
N ILE A 20 23.54 -0.84 17.35
CA ILE A 20 23.40 -2.01 16.47
C ILE A 20 22.82 -3.23 17.23
N VAL A 21 23.40 -3.53 18.40
CA VAL A 21 22.94 -4.68 19.22
C VAL A 21 21.53 -4.49 19.74
N LYS A 22 21.15 -3.25 20.07
CA LYS A 22 19.85 -2.91 20.64
C LYS A 22 18.75 -2.78 19.57
N GLY A 23 19.12 -2.37 18.36
CA GLY A 23 18.20 -1.87 17.36
C GLY A 23 17.70 -0.47 17.70
N TYR A 24 17.09 0.20 16.74
CA TYR A 24 16.59 1.56 16.93
C TYR A 24 15.53 1.91 15.90
N THR A 25 14.58 2.74 16.27
CA THR A 25 13.62 3.35 15.35
C THR A 25 13.95 4.83 15.19
N LEU A 26 14.27 5.23 13.96
CA LEU A 26 14.40 6.64 13.60
C LEU A 26 13.01 7.18 13.27
N GLU A 27 12.73 8.38 13.76
CA GLU A 27 11.57 9.16 13.37
C GLU A 27 12.04 10.45 12.72
N SER A 28 11.48 10.81 11.58
CA SER A 28 11.75 12.07 10.90
C SER A 28 11.35 13.26 11.77
N SER A 29 11.95 14.42 11.55
CA SER A 29 11.66 15.62 12.36
C SER A 29 10.23 16.13 12.21
N ASP A 30 9.57 15.81 11.10
CA ASP A 30 8.15 16.11 10.86
C ASP A 30 7.20 15.07 11.51
N GLY A 31 7.74 13.97 12.06
CA GLY A 31 6.97 12.91 12.69
C GLY A 31 6.17 12.02 11.75
N LEU A 32 6.38 12.15 10.43
CA LEU A 32 5.57 11.47 9.42
C LEU A 32 6.22 10.20 8.87
N MET A 33 7.55 10.04 9.00
CA MET A 33 8.23 8.81 8.60
C MET A 33 8.95 8.16 9.76
N ARG A 34 8.80 6.84 9.89
CA ARG A 34 9.55 6.00 10.81
C ARG A 34 10.29 4.90 10.07
N LEU A 35 11.55 4.71 10.43
CA LEU A 35 12.41 3.65 9.95
C LEU A 35 12.85 2.79 11.15
N GLY A 36 12.31 1.59 11.25
CA GLY A 36 12.69 0.62 12.29
C GLY A 36 13.83 -0.27 11.82
N ILE A 37 14.91 -0.31 12.59
CA ILE A 37 16.10 -1.14 12.37
C ILE A 37 16.21 -2.09 13.55
N ARG A 38 16.06 -3.37 13.29
CA ARG A 38 16.10 -4.43 14.31
C ARG A 38 17.51 -4.63 14.87
N PRO A 39 17.64 -5.28 16.04
CA PRO A 39 18.94 -5.68 16.58
C PRO A 39 19.74 -6.50 15.55
N ASN A 40 21.00 -6.11 15.35
CA ASN A 40 21.97 -6.77 14.47
C ASN A 40 21.62 -6.78 12.96
N THR A 41 20.64 -6.00 12.50
CA THR A 41 20.36 -5.80 11.06
C THR A 41 21.55 -5.13 10.36
N LEU A 42 22.28 -4.26 11.06
CA LEU A 42 23.53 -3.68 10.60
C LEU A 42 24.71 -4.38 11.31
N ASN A 43 25.78 -4.69 10.58
CA ASN A 43 26.93 -5.43 11.10
C ASN A 43 28.14 -4.56 11.45
N THR A 44 28.17 -3.29 11.01
CA THR A 44 29.23 -2.32 11.29
C THR A 44 28.64 -0.94 11.56
N GLN A 45 29.41 -0.12 12.28
CA GLN A 45 29.01 1.25 12.59
C GLN A 45 28.78 2.07 11.32
N THR A 46 27.70 2.84 11.30
CA THR A 46 27.30 3.67 10.17
C THR A 46 26.37 4.80 10.58
N GLY A 47 26.34 5.86 9.78
CA GLY A 47 25.28 6.86 9.85
C GLY A 47 24.02 6.35 9.13
N VAL A 48 22.86 6.73 9.64
CA VAL A 48 21.56 6.51 9.01
C VAL A 48 20.83 7.84 8.93
N GLU A 49 20.34 8.16 7.75
CA GLU A 49 19.66 9.43 7.48
C GLU A 49 18.26 9.20 6.92
N ILE A 50 17.34 10.09 7.30
CA ILE A 50 16.06 10.30 6.63
C ILE A 50 16.09 11.70 6.02
N LYS A 51 15.67 11.78 4.76
CA LYS A 51 15.63 13.00 3.96
C LYS A 51 14.24 13.18 3.36
N THR A 52 13.88 14.42 3.06
CA THR A 52 12.72 14.72 2.21
C THR A 52 13.18 15.19 0.83
N LEU A 53 12.32 15.00 -0.12
CA LEU A 53 12.50 15.44 -1.49
C LEU A 53 11.23 16.18 -1.93
N ALA A 54 11.40 17.38 -2.49
CA ALA A 54 10.27 18.10 -3.04
C ALA A 54 9.65 17.33 -4.22
N PRO A 55 8.30 17.17 -4.27
CA PRO A 55 7.63 16.40 -5.32
C PRO A 55 7.99 16.87 -6.74
N GLU A 56 8.26 18.15 -6.92
CA GLU A 56 8.63 18.76 -8.21
C GLU A 56 9.91 18.15 -8.81
N VAL A 57 10.82 17.70 -7.96
CA VAL A 57 12.07 17.04 -8.36
C VAL A 57 11.80 15.70 -9.05
N MET A 58 10.73 15.04 -8.67
CA MET A 58 10.33 13.73 -9.19
C MET A 58 9.14 13.82 -10.13
N SER A 59 8.66 15.02 -10.48
CA SER A 59 7.43 15.25 -11.23
C SER A 59 7.35 14.47 -12.56
N GLN A 60 8.48 14.31 -13.25
CA GLN A 60 8.54 13.56 -14.52
C GLN A 60 8.48 12.04 -14.35
N THR A 61 8.65 11.53 -13.13
CA THR A 61 8.66 10.10 -12.83
C THR A 61 7.43 9.64 -12.05
N LEU A 62 6.56 10.58 -11.64
CA LEU A 62 5.34 10.24 -10.92
C LEU A 62 4.38 9.48 -11.85
N PRO A 63 3.76 8.39 -11.36
CA PRO A 63 2.77 7.66 -12.13
C PRO A 63 1.58 8.57 -12.48
N SER A 64 1.09 8.51 -13.71
CA SER A 64 -0.02 9.33 -14.17
C SER A 64 -1.39 8.79 -13.74
N ASP A 65 -1.45 7.53 -13.35
CA ASP A 65 -2.64 6.78 -12.92
C ASP A 65 -2.82 6.76 -11.39
N LYS A 66 -1.93 7.43 -10.66
CA LYS A 66 -1.93 7.44 -9.19
C LYS A 66 -1.78 8.84 -8.65
N THR A 67 -2.28 9.07 -7.46
CA THR A 67 -2.12 10.34 -6.75
C THR A 67 -1.05 10.21 -5.66
N LEU A 68 -0.06 11.09 -5.69
CA LEU A 68 0.92 11.19 -4.62
C LEU A 68 0.26 11.71 -3.33
N VAL A 69 0.43 11.00 -2.23
CA VAL A 69 -0.09 11.36 -0.91
C VAL A 69 1.05 11.80 0.01
N GLY A 70 1.05 13.08 0.37
CA GLY A 70 2.06 13.65 1.26
C GLY A 70 3.42 13.85 0.59
N SER A 71 4.49 13.60 1.32
CA SER A 71 5.87 13.89 0.93
C SER A 71 6.57 12.66 0.35
N ILE A 72 7.62 12.90 -0.43
CA ILE A 72 8.57 11.87 -0.85
C ILE A 72 9.70 11.82 0.18
N TYR A 73 9.95 10.64 0.74
CA TYR A 73 11.02 10.39 1.68
C TYR A 73 12.16 9.61 1.04
N LEU A 74 13.34 9.77 1.60
CA LEU A 74 14.52 8.99 1.26
C LEU A 74 15.18 8.57 2.56
N PHE A 75 15.42 7.28 2.74
CA PHE A 75 16.34 6.85 3.79
C PHE A 75 17.63 6.32 3.19
N ASP A 76 18.69 6.43 3.98
CA ASP A 76 20.03 6.14 3.52
C ASP A 76 20.90 5.56 4.66
N ILE A 77 21.36 4.33 4.52
CA ILE A 77 22.41 3.75 5.33
C ILE A 77 23.75 4.18 4.70
N LEU A 78 24.48 5.10 5.32
CA LEU A 78 25.63 5.75 4.68
C LEU A 78 26.74 4.76 4.29
N ASN A 79 27.03 3.75 5.13
CA ASN A 79 27.87 2.63 4.76
C ASN A 79 26.98 1.46 4.30
N LYS A 80 26.76 1.31 2.99
CA LYS A 80 25.91 0.26 2.42
C LYS A 80 26.35 -1.15 2.78
N SER A 81 27.67 -1.38 2.96
CA SER A 81 28.22 -2.69 3.29
C SER A 81 27.92 -3.12 4.75
N SER A 82 27.40 -2.22 5.58
CA SER A 82 26.93 -2.57 6.92
C SER A 82 25.63 -3.39 6.91
N TYR A 83 24.92 -3.42 5.80
CA TYR A 83 23.70 -4.18 5.62
C TYR A 83 23.92 -5.37 4.68
N THR A 84 23.64 -6.59 5.16
CA THR A 84 23.87 -7.84 4.41
C THR A 84 22.70 -8.26 3.52
N GLY A 85 21.51 -7.71 3.75
CA GLY A 85 20.30 -8.11 3.04
C GLY A 85 19.56 -9.31 3.68
N GLU A 86 20.05 -9.84 4.80
CA GLU A 86 19.45 -11.01 5.46
C GLU A 86 18.21 -10.67 6.29
N ASP A 87 18.10 -9.42 6.74
CA ASP A 87 16.95 -8.91 7.51
C ASP A 87 16.27 -7.78 6.74
N PHE A 88 15.24 -7.19 7.29
CA PHE A 88 14.46 -6.10 6.67
C PHE A 88 14.40 -4.87 7.58
N PHE A 89 14.10 -3.74 6.97
CA PHE A 89 13.75 -2.51 7.66
C PHE A 89 12.23 -2.37 7.69
N PHE A 90 11.70 -1.91 8.83
CA PHE A 90 10.30 -1.50 8.96
C PHE A 90 10.14 -0.08 8.46
N LEU A 91 9.13 0.12 7.64
CA LEU A 91 8.70 1.44 7.19
C LEU A 91 7.31 1.74 7.72
N GLU A 92 7.13 2.94 8.23
CA GLU A 92 5.81 3.53 8.48
C GLU A 92 5.84 4.95 7.97
N ILE A 93 4.90 5.29 7.08
CA ILE A 93 4.73 6.65 6.58
C ILE A 93 3.31 7.06 6.89
N LYS A 94 3.16 8.20 7.58
CA LYS A 94 1.86 8.80 7.89
C LYS A 94 1.44 9.73 6.77
N TYR A 95 0.14 9.87 6.61
CA TYR A 95 -0.47 10.80 5.68
C TYR A 95 -1.40 11.77 6.43
N PRO A 96 -1.66 12.99 5.88
CA PRO A 96 -2.53 13.96 6.54
C PRO A 96 -3.95 13.44 6.71
N GLU A 97 -4.59 13.77 7.84
CA GLU A 97 -5.95 13.34 8.20
C GLU A 97 -7.09 13.83 7.28
N VAL A 98 -6.78 14.67 6.30
CA VAL A 98 -7.78 15.41 5.50
C VAL A 98 -8.42 14.58 4.38
N TRP A 99 -8.15 13.30 4.32
CA TRP A 99 -8.67 12.43 3.25
C TRP A 99 -9.91 11.68 3.71
N GLU A 100 -11.06 12.36 3.70
CA GLU A 100 -12.37 11.79 4.01
C GLU A 100 -12.89 10.79 2.95
N GLU A 101 -12.20 10.61 1.83
CA GLU A 101 -12.58 9.61 0.83
C GLU A 101 -11.98 8.26 1.21
N LEU A 102 -12.78 7.46 1.91
CA LEU A 102 -12.50 6.09 2.35
C LEU A 102 -12.37 5.06 1.21
N THR A 103 -12.28 5.51 -0.03
CA THR A 103 -12.30 4.64 -1.22
C THR A 103 -10.92 4.38 -1.81
N SER A 104 -9.87 4.90 -1.19
CA SER A 104 -8.54 4.89 -1.76
C SER A 104 -7.64 3.83 -1.12
N ARG A 105 -6.96 3.08 -1.95
CA ARG A 105 -5.98 2.07 -1.55
C ARG A 105 -4.59 2.68 -1.52
N ARG A 106 -4.13 3.09 -0.35
CA ARG A 106 -2.80 3.69 -0.17
C ARG A 106 -1.75 2.61 -0.04
N ARG A 107 -0.65 2.75 -0.81
CA ARG A 107 0.50 1.84 -0.79
C ARG A 107 1.78 2.64 -0.75
N ILE A 108 2.82 2.06 -0.14
CA ILE A 108 4.17 2.59 -0.24
C ILE A 108 4.78 2.07 -1.53
N TYR A 109 5.36 2.97 -2.30
CA TYR A 109 6.16 2.68 -3.49
C TYR A 109 7.59 3.08 -3.24
N PHE A 110 8.52 2.36 -3.84
CA PHE A 110 9.92 2.77 -3.92
C PHE A 110 10.29 3.08 -5.36
N TYR A 111 11.17 4.06 -5.55
CA TYR A 111 11.67 4.41 -6.87
C TYR A 111 12.81 3.48 -7.27
N ASN A 112 12.59 2.66 -8.29
CA ASN A 112 13.61 1.83 -8.90
C ASN A 112 14.41 2.65 -9.91
N GLY A 113 15.62 3.08 -9.53
CA GLY A 113 16.47 3.91 -10.41
C GLY A 113 17.01 3.20 -11.65
N VAL A 114 17.01 1.86 -11.66
CA VAL A 114 17.44 1.08 -12.85
C VAL A 114 16.34 1.06 -13.90
N LYS A 115 15.10 0.87 -13.46
CA LYS A 115 13.92 0.85 -14.35
C LYS A 115 13.34 2.25 -14.58
N ALA A 116 13.83 3.25 -13.85
CA ALA A 116 13.31 4.62 -13.84
C ALA A 116 11.78 4.70 -13.57
N GLN A 117 11.28 3.86 -12.66
CA GLN A 117 9.86 3.80 -12.33
C GLN A 117 9.63 3.56 -10.84
N TRP A 118 8.42 3.91 -10.37
CA TRP A 118 7.95 3.56 -9.03
C TRP A 118 7.41 2.12 -9.03
N GLU A 119 7.83 1.34 -8.05
CA GLU A 119 7.39 -0.04 -7.84
C GLU A 119 6.72 -0.16 -6.48
N GLU A 120 5.58 -0.82 -6.45
CA GLU A 120 4.83 -1.05 -5.21
C GLU A 120 5.60 -1.97 -4.26
N LEU A 121 5.60 -1.60 -2.97
CA LEU A 121 5.97 -2.49 -1.89
C LEU A 121 4.71 -3.16 -1.33
N PRO A 122 4.76 -4.47 -1.01
CA PRO A 122 3.72 -5.07 -0.20
C PRO A 122 3.50 -4.24 1.07
N SER A 123 2.35 -3.59 1.17
CA SER A 123 2.05 -2.58 2.20
C SER A 123 0.73 -2.85 2.87
N GLU A 124 0.61 -2.45 4.12
CA GLU A 124 -0.63 -2.44 4.91
C GLU A 124 -1.06 -0.99 5.13
N ASP A 125 -2.19 -0.58 4.54
CA ASP A 125 -2.83 0.69 4.87
C ASP A 125 -3.57 0.55 6.21
N ARG A 126 -3.37 1.52 7.09
CA ARG A 126 -3.96 1.59 8.43
C ARG A 126 -4.68 2.92 8.60
N PRO A 127 -5.87 3.06 8.03
CA PRO A 127 -6.63 4.32 8.05
C PRO A 127 -6.89 4.85 9.46
N ASP A 128 -7.15 3.95 10.42
CA ASP A 128 -7.37 4.31 11.82
C ASP A 128 -6.14 4.97 12.50
N GLU A 129 -4.94 4.72 11.96
CA GLU A 129 -3.69 5.30 12.43
C GLU A 129 -3.17 6.41 11.49
N GLY A 130 -3.84 6.62 10.36
CA GLY A 130 -3.40 7.56 9.32
C GLY A 130 -2.02 7.20 8.75
N SER A 131 -1.73 5.90 8.56
CA SER A 131 -0.41 5.45 8.15
C SER A 131 -0.43 4.24 7.22
N VAL A 132 0.63 4.10 6.42
CA VAL A 132 0.91 2.89 5.64
C VAL A 132 2.21 2.28 6.14
N ARG A 133 2.23 0.95 6.31
CA ARG A 133 3.39 0.18 6.75
C ARG A 133 3.87 -0.78 5.68
N ALA A 134 5.19 -0.96 5.59
CA ALA A 134 5.82 -1.91 4.68
C ALA A 134 7.13 -2.45 5.26
N LEU A 135 7.67 -3.48 4.61
CA LEU A 135 9.01 -4.00 4.85
C LEU A 135 9.86 -3.79 3.60
N ILE A 136 11.14 -3.48 3.78
CA ILE A 136 12.06 -3.28 2.67
C ILE A 136 13.43 -3.91 2.94
N HIS A 137 14.01 -4.53 1.91
CA HIS A 137 15.32 -5.21 1.93
C HIS A 137 16.39 -4.42 1.15
N LEU A 138 16.35 -3.09 1.23
CA LEU A 138 17.32 -2.23 0.57
C LEU A 138 18.00 -1.31 1.60
N PRO A 139 19.32 -1.03 1.49
CA PRO A 139 20.02 -0.14 2.40
C PRO A 139 19.74 1.34 2.13
N TYR A 140 19.00 1.66 1.10
CA TYR A 140 18.49 3.00 0.78
C TYR A 140 17.27 2.89 -0.12
N ALA A 141 16.36 3.84 -0.04
CA ALA A 141 15.24 3.94 -0.97
C ALA A 141 14.67 5.36 -0.99
N ARG A 142 14.14 5.76 -2.14
CA ARG A 142 13.17 6.86 -2.26
C ARG A 142 11.79 6.24 -2.14
N LEU A 143 10.97 6.78 -1.26
CA LEU A 143 9.69 6.22 -0.86
C LEU A 143 8.61 7.28 -0.98
N ALA A 144 7.45 6.87 -1.42
CA ALA A 144 6.26 7.71 -1.44
C ALA A 144 5.03 6.85 -1.16
N ILE A 145 3.99 7.45 -0.60
CA ILE A 145 2.66 6.87 -0.62
C ILE A 145 1.99 7.31 -1.92
N PHE A 146 1.48 6.37 -2.67
CA PHE A 146 0.52 6.65 -3.72
C PHE A 146 -0.84 6.10 -3.33
N ASP A 147 -1.84 6.89 -3.66
CA ASP A 147 -3.22 6.47 -3.70
C ASP A 147 -3.48 5.89 -5.09
N ASP A 148 -3.79 4.61 -5.12
CA ASP A 148 -4.32 4.02 -6.33
C ASP A 148 -5.75 4.58 -6.47
N ASN A 149 -5.93 5.55 -7.38
CA ASN A 149 -7.25 5.93 -7.84
C ASN A 149 -7.86 4.69 -8.49
N GLU A 150 -8.39 3.79 -7.65
CA GLU A 150 -8.99 2.58 -8.19
C GLU A 150 -10.12 3.02 -9.13
N THR A 151 -9.86 2.91 -10.43
CA THR A 151 -10.98 2.77 -11.35
C THR A 151 -11.75 1.58 -10.86
N PRO A 152 -13.05 1.75 -10.55
CA PRO A 152 -13.86 0.67 -10.02
C PRO A 152 -13.63 -0.60 -10.82
N GLU A 153 -13.24 -1.68 -10.16
CA GLU A 153 -12.96 -2.93 -10.87
C GLU A 153 -14.24 -3.47 -11.45
N THR A 154 -14.29 -3.62 -12.77
CA THR A 154 -15.45 -4.19 -13.46
C THR A 154 -15.14 -5.60 -13.94
N GLY A 155 -16.07 -6.51 -13.71
CA GLY A 155 -15.89 -7.89 -14.11
C GLY A 155 -17.08 -8.76 -13.73
N LYS A 156 -16.86 -10.06 -13.68
CA LYS A 156 -17.89 -11.01 -13.27
C LYS A 156 -17.85 -11.29 -11.79
N ALA A 157 -19.03 -11.30 -11.16
CA ALA A 157 -19.24 -11.86 -9.82
C ALA A 157 -19.90 -13.21 -9.93
N SER A 158 -19.39 -14.23 -9.24
CA SER A 158 -20.10 -15.47 -9.00
C SER A 158 -20.58 -15.56 -7.55
N TRP A 159 -21.16 -16.68 -7.16
CA TRP A 159 -21.60 -16.86 -5.79
C TRP A 159 -21.25 -18.24 -5.23
N TYR A 160 -21.14 -18.29 -3.91
CA TYR A 160 -21.01 -19.50 -3.13
C TYR A 160 -22.00 -19.51 -1.96
N ALA A 161 -22.35 -20.69 -1.45
CA ALA A 161 -23.27 -20.82 -0.31
C ALA A 161 -22.51 -21.44 0.87
N TYR A 162 -21.85 -20.62 1.68
CA TYR A 162 -20.99 -21.15 2.73
C TYR A 162 -21.10 -20.44 4.07
N LYS A 163 -21.16 -19.13 4.13
CA LYS A 163 -21.11 -18.34 5.38
C LYS A 163 -22.47 -17.75 5.79
N GLY A 164 -23.35 -17.47 4.84
CA GLY A 164 -24.66 -16.87 5.11
C GLY A 164 -24.56 -15.41 5.57
N CYS A 165 -23.70 -14.61 4.94
CA CYS A 165 -23.44 -13.22 5.33
C CYS A 165 -23.34 -12.29 4.12
N ASP A 166 -23.41 -10.98 4.36
CA ASP A 166 -22.99 -9.98 3.39
C ASP A 166 -21.46 -9.95 3.34
N CYS A 167 -20.89 -10.95 2.69
CA CYS A 167 -19.46 -11.16 2.61
C CYS A 167 -19.04 -11.71 1.24
N ALA A 168 -17.74 -11.63 0.97
CA ALA A 168 -17.17 -12.01 -0.30
C ALA A 168 -15.77 -12.62 -0.15
N ALA A 169 -15.35 -13.38 -1.15
CA ALA A 169 -13.97 -13.69 -1.42
C ALA A 169 -13.44 -12.75 -2.51
N SER A 170 -12.27 -12.18 -2.29
CA SER A 170 -11.58 -11.33 -3.26
C SER A 170 -10.10 -11.70 -3.35
N PRO A 171 -9.50 -11.73 -4.56
CA PRO A 171 -8.07 -11.91 -4.73
C PRO A 171 -7.29 -10.62 -4.53
N ASP A 172 -7.94 -9.44 -4.63
CA ASP A 172 -7.30 -8.13 -4.69
C ASP A 172 -7.42 -7.36 -3.40
N TYR A 173 -8.44 -7.64 -2.60
CA TYR A 173 -8.70 -6.93 -1.36
C TYR A 173 -8.41 -7.80 -0.13
N PRO A 174 -7.69 -7.28 0.88
CA PRO A 174 -7.41 -8.02 2.11
C PRO A 174 -8.69 -8.33 2.88
N LYS A 175 -8.64 -9.42 3.68
CA LYS A 175 -9.76 -9.77 4.59
C LYS A 175 -10.04 -8.64 5.57
N GLY A 176 -11.31 -8.31 5.73
CA GLY A 176 -11.79 -7.21 6.54
C GLY A 176 -12.17 -5.96 5.74
N THR A 177 -11.71 -5.83 4.48
CA THR A 177 -12.09 -4.72 3.60
C THR A 177 -13.59 -4.74 3.33
N LYS A 178 -14.22 -3.57 3.38
CA LYS A 178 -15.61 -3.38 2.94
C LYS A 178 -15.62 -2.94 1.49
N LEU A 179 -16.44 -3.59 0.70
CA LEU A 179 -16.58 -3.32 -0.73
C LEU A 179 -18.02 -2.98 -1.05
N LEU A 180 -18.24 -1.95 -1.86
CA LEU A 180 -19.52 -1.69 -2.52
C LEU A 180 -19.52 -2.46 -3.85
N VAL A 181 -20.45 -3.35 -4.01
CA VAL A 181 -20.66 -4.11 -5.25
C VAL A 181 -21.92 -3.61 -5.91
N THR A 182 -21.80 -3.10 -7.13
CA THR A 182 -22.90 -2.56 -7.94
C THR A 182 -23.09 -3.44 -9.18
N ARG A 183 -24.30 -3.88 -9.43
CA ARG A 183 -24.64 -4.60 -10.65
C ARG A 183 -24.63 -3.66 -11.86
N LEU A 184 -23.93 -4.02 -12.97
CA LEU A 184 -23.69 -3.10 -14.08
C LEU A 184 -24.92 -2.84 -14.96
N ASP A 185 -25.78 -3.84 -15.15
CA ASP A 185 -27.01 -3.72 -15.95
C ASP A 185 -28.22 -3.14 -15.18
N ASP A 186 -28.10 -3.05 -13.84
CA ASP A 186 -29.07 -2.41 -12.95
C ASP A 186 -28.35 -1.77 -11.77
N GLN A 187 -27.88 -0.54 -11.93
CA GLN A 187 -27.08 0.18 -10.92
C GLN A 187 -27.87 0.53 -9.64
N THR A 188 -29.18 0.32 -9.63
CA THR A 188 -29.98 0.45 -8.38
C THR A 188 -29.76 -0.73 -7.43
N LYS A 189 -29.20 -1.84 -7.94
CA LYS A 189 -28.85 -3.01 -7.16
C LYS A 189 -27.42 -2.92 -6.68
N GLN A 190 -27.28 -2.71 -5.39
CA GLN A 190 -26.00 -2.55 -4.70
C GLN A 190 -26.00 -3.34 -3.40
N VAL A 191 -24.85 -3.83 -3.00
CA VAL A 191 -24.64 -4.46 -1.70
C VAL A 191 -23.27 -4.10 -1.16
N VAL A 192 -23.19 -3.84 0.13
CA VAL A 192 -21.90 -3.69 0.85
C VAL A 192 -21.53 -5.05 1.44
N VAL A 193 -20.34 -5.53 1.08
CA VAL A 193 -19.84 -6.82 1.57
C VAL A 193 -18.53 -6.63 2.31
N THR A 194 -18.24 -7.54 3.25
CA THR A 194 -16.93 -7.61 3.89
C THR A 194 -16.14 -8.77 3.31
N VAL A 195 -14.92 -8.51 2.86
CA VAL A 195 -14.01 -9.56 2.38
C VAL A 195 -13.65 -10.48 3.55
N ASN A 196 -13.94 -11.76 3.43
CA ASN A 196 -13.65 -12.75 4.47
C ASN A 196 -12.87 -13.96 3.98
N ASP A 197 -12.66 -14.07 2.66
CA ASP A 197 -11.90 -15.16 2.05
C ASP A 197 -11.13 -14.70 0.81
N TYR A 198 -10.28 -15.59 0.27
CA TYR A 198 -9.54 -15.39 -0.97
C TYR A 198 -10.23 -16.13 -2.12
N GLY A 199 -10.29 -15.52 -3.27
CA GLY A 199 -10.93 -16.02 -4.49
C GLY A 199 -11.67 -14.89 -5.21
N PRO A 200 -12.05 -15.07 -6.47
CA PRO A 200 -11.88 -16.26 -7.32
C PRO A 200 -10.41 -16.56 -7.70
N ASP A 201 -10.14 -17.82 -8.05
CA ASP A 201 -8.88 -18.19 -8.68
C ASP A 201 -8.85 -17.69 -10.12
N ARG A 202 -8.10 -16.63 -10.37
CA ARG A 202 -7.98 -16.00 -11.70
C ARG A 202 -7.22 -16.84 -12.72
N ALA A 203 -6.44 -17.83 -12.31
CA ALA A 203 -5.84 -18.78 -13.24
C ALA A 203 -6.90 -19.67 -13.91
N ILE A 204 -8.03 -19.90 -13.21
CA ILE A 204 -9.16 -20.68 -13.70
C ILE A 204 -10.25 -19.76 -14.28
N HIS A 205 -10.48 -18.62 -13.64
CA HIS A 205 -11.56 -17.68 -13.97
C HIS A 205 -11.00 -16.24 -14.10
N PRO A 206 -10.30 -15.92 -15.20
CA PRO A 206 -9.56 -14.65 -15.34
C PRO A 206 -10.46 -13.41 -15.38
N ASP A 207 -11.72 -13.54 -15.69
CA ASP A 207 -12.70 -12.46 -15.79
C ASP A 207 -13.59 -12.27 -14.53
N ARG A 208 -13.36 -13.10 -13.49
CA ARG A 208 -14.04 -12.93 -12.21
C ARG A 208 -13.25 -12.01 -11.29
N VAL A 209 -13.94 -11.01 -10.75
CA VAL A 209 -13.35 -10.00 -9.86
C VAL A 209 -13.70 -10.26 -8.39
N ILE A 210 -14.81 -10.97 -8.14
CA ILE A 210 -15.29 -11.25 -6.79
C ILE A 210 -16.18 -12.50 -6.78
N ASP A 211 -16.15 -13.26 -5.68
CA ASP A 211 -17.13 -14.30 -5.39
C ASP A 211 -17.93 -13.89 -4.15
N LEU A 212 -19.23 -13.73 -4.31
CA LEU A 212 -20.13 -13.28 -3.27
C LEU A 212 -20.74 -14.46 -2.49
N ASP A 213 -20.95 -14.31 -1.19
CA ASP A 213 -21.86 -15.25 -0.53
C ASP A 213 -23.27 -15.13 -1.14
N SER A 214 -23.99 -16.23 -1.17
CA SER A 214 -25.34 -16.30 -1.74
C SER A 214 -26.32 -15.29 -1.15
N VAL A 215 -26.10 -14.85 0.10
CA VAL A 215 -26.89 -13.82 0.77
C VAL A 215 -26.66 -12.46 0.10
N ALA A 216 -25.41 -12.10 -0.11
CA ALA A 216 -25.03 -10.86 -0.79
C ALA A 216 -25.48 -10.89 -2.27
N PHE A 217 -25.23 -12.00 -2.98
CA PHE A 217 -25.57 -12.14 -4.39
C PHE A 217 -27.08 -11.96 -4.64
N LYS A 218 -27.96 -12.45 -3.74
CA LYS A 218 -29.42 -12.30 -3.85
C LYS A 218 -29.90 -10.85 -3.83
N GLN A 219 -29.10 -9.92 -3.29
CA GLN A 219 -29.43 -8.49 -3.31
C GLN A 219 -29.15 -7.87 -4.68
N LEU A 220 -28.24 -8.49 -5.47
CA LEU A 220 -27.89 -8.05 -6.81
C LEU A 220 -28.65 -8.77 -7.92
N GLY A 221 -29.00 -10.04 -7.70
CA GLY A 221 -29.64 -10.87 -8.73
C GLY A 221 -30.21 -12.18 -8.20
N TYR A 222 -30.64 -13.04 -9.13
CA TYR A 222 -31.12 -14.34 -8.78
C TYR A 222 -30.02 -15.40 -8.85
N LEU A 223 -29.97 -16.33 -7.91
CA LEU A 223 -28.94 -17.36 -7.85
C LEU A 223 -28.84 -18.22 -9.13
N TRP A 224 -29.95 -18.41 -9.83
CA TRP A 224 -29.97 -19.17 -11.09
C TRP A 224 -29.19 -18.48 -12.22
N GLU A 225 -28.91 -17.17 -12.13
CA GLU A 225 -28.06 -16.45 -13.09
C GLU A 225 -26.60 -16.93 -13.02
N GLY A 226 -26.18 -17.47 -11.89
CA GLY A 226 -24.85 -18.04 -11.66
C GLY A 226 -23.72 -17.02 -11.64
N VAL A 227 -23.69 -16.13 -12.63
CA VAL A 227 -22.70 -15.07 -12.80
C VAL A 227 -23.38 -13.80 -13.29
N ILE A 228 -23.01 -12.65 -12.69
CA ILE A 228 -23.49 -11.32 -13.09
C ILE A 228 -22.31 -10.37 -13.32
N PHE A 229 -22.50 -9.33 -14.11
CA PHE A 229 -21.50 -8.29 -14.28
C PHE A 229 -21.64 -7.23 -13.18
N VAL A 230 -20.54 -6.89 -12.55
CA VAL A 230 -20.49 -5.96 -11.42
C VAL A 230 -19.37 -4.95 -11.56
N ARG A 231 -19.53 -3.86 -10.85
CA ARG A 231 -18.46 -2.93 -10.46
C ARG A 231 -18.21 -3.10 -8.97
N VAL A 232 -16.95 -3.19 -8.59
CA VAL A 232 -16.48 -3.33 -7.21
C VAL A 232 -15.68 -2.10 -6.83
N GLU A 233 -16.02 -1.50 -5.70
CA GLU A 233 -15.38 -0.28 -5.17
C GLU A 233 -15.08 -0.52 -3.68
N SER A 234 -13.89 -0.14 -3.21
CA SER A 234 -13.59 -0.16 -1.78
C SER A 234 -14.27 1.00 -1.05
N LEU A 235 -14.75 0.75 0.19
CA LEU A 235 -15.39 1.75 1.04
C LEU A 235 -14.45 2.24 2.13
#